data_b3003bc515f6cc881544ff0d3393b49b
#
_entry.id   b3003bc515f6cc881544ff0d3393b49b
#
_cell.length_a   1.000
_cell.length_b   1.000
_cell.length_c   1.000
_cell.angle_alpha   90.00
_cell.angle_beta   90.00
_cell.angle_gamma   90.00
#
_symmetry.space_group_name_H-M   'P 1'
#
loop_
_entity.id
_entity.type
_entity.pdbx_description
1 polymer ?
#
loop_
_entity_poly.entity_id
_entity_poly.type
_entity_poly.pdbx_seq_one_letter_code
_entity_poly.pdbx_strand_id
1 'polypeptide(L)'
;MKHNKTVVHFSDGRILKGHVSDFRPNKPEFHLETLEGEVPLINVADLKAVFFVKDHDGFDGRRDSYDDVIPGAGRRMKVTFSDGEEMVGYVSSYSPDRTGFFLVPADLGSNNERIFIVASSCEDIEFL
;
A
#
# COMPACT_ATOMS: atom_id res chain seq x y z
N MET A 1 13.17 -18.34 3.58
CA MET A 1 11.93 -17.73 3.08
C MET A 1 11.90 -16.25 3.35
N LYS A 2 11.51 -15.49 2.38
CA LYS A 2 11.40 -14.05 2.55
C LYS A 2 10.12 -13.68 3.28
N HIS A 3 10.26 -12.83 4.28
CA HIS A 3 9.12 -12.17 4.88
C HIS A 3 8.89 -10.84 4.17
N ASN A 4 7.63 -10.49 3.97
CA ASN A 4 7.29 -9.22 3.36
C ASN A 4 7.56 -8.08 4.35
N LYS A 5 8.53 -7.23 4.04
CA LYS A 5 8.74 -6.00 4.80
C LYS A 5 7.55 -5.09 4.58
N THR A 6 6.90 -4.71 5.67
CA THR A 6 5.60 -4.05 5.61
C THR A 6 5.58 -2.81 6.48
N VAL A 7 4.96 -1.75 5.96
CA VAL A 7 4.66 -0.54 6.73
C VAL A 7 3.15 -0.33 6.64
N VAL A 8 2.49 -0.35 7.78
CA VAL A 8 1.03 -0.20 7.87
C VAL A 8 0.71 1.22 8.28
N HIS A 9 -0.06 1.92 7.45
CA HIS A 9 -0.54 3.27 7.75
C HIS A 9 -2.00 3.22 8.15
N PHE A 10 -2.28 3.67 9.36
CA PHE A 10 -3.64 3.80 9.86
C PHE A 10 -4.27 5.11 9.38
N SER A 11 -5.60 5.13 9.28
CA SER A 11 -6.31 6.35 8.85
C SER A 11 -6.18 7.49 9.86
N ASP A 12 -5.85 7.19 11.13
CA ASP A 12 -5.62 8.20 12.16
C ASP A 12 -4.19 8.76 12.18
N GLY A 13 -3.33 8.31 11.25
CA GLY A 13 -1.95 8.78 11.14
C GLY A 13 -0.91 7.91 11.80
N ARG A 14 -1.30 6.88 12.58
CA ARG A 14 -0.34 5.96 13.19
C ARG A 14 0.33 5.11 12.11
N ILE A 15 1.56 4.71 12.39
CA ILE A 15 2.36 3.86 11.50
C ILE A 15 2.95 2.72 12.31
N LEU A 16 2.83 1.50 11.80
CA LEU A 16 3.50 0.33 12.36
C LEU A 16 4.35 -0.34 11.29
N LYS A 17 5.53 -0.79 11.65
CA LYS A 17 6.47 -1.45 10.75
C LYS A 17 6.69 -2.89 11.21
N GLY A 18 6.80 -3.81 10.25
CA GLY A 18 7.02 -5.20 10.58
C GLY A 18 6.96 -6.10 9.35
N HIS A 19 6.46 -7.30 9.57
CA HIS A 19 6.33 -8.33 8.54
C HIS A 19 4.95 -8.97 8.62
N VAL A 20 4.41 -9.35 7.46
CA VAL A 20 3.12 -10.06 7.39
C VAL A 20 3.31 -11.42 6.73
N SER A 21 2.53 -12.41 7.17
CA SER A 21 2.52 -13.74 6.58
C SER A 21 1.10 -14.21 6.22
N ASP A 22 0.08 -13.61 6.82
CA ASP A 22 -1.32 -14.00 6.62
C ASP A 22 -2.16 -12.92 5.94
N PHE A 23 -1.53 -11.90 5.34
CA PHE A 23 -2.25 -10.86 4.65
C PHE A 23 -2.90 -11.39 3.38
N ARG A 24 -4.21 -11.10 3.21
CA ARG A 24 -4.96 -11.41 2.00
C ARG A 24 -5.89 -10.25 1.67
N PRO A 25 -6.00 -9.88 0.39
CA PRO A 25 -6.79 -8.69 -0.01
C PRO A 25 -8.28 -8.78 0.30
N ASN A 26 -8.81 -9.99 0.48
CA ASN A 26 -10.23 -10.21 0.73
C ASN A 26 -10.56 -10.52 2.20
N LYS A 27 -9.56 -10.45 3.09
CA LYS A 27 -9.78 -10.68 4.52
C LYS A 27 -9.91 -9.35 5.26
N PRO A 28 -10.81 -9.27 6.26
CA PRO A 28 -11.01 -8.02 7.01
C PRO A 28 -9.90 -7.73 8.01
N GLU A 29 -9.02 -8.69 8.28
CA GLU A 29 -7.96 -8.53 9.29
C GLU A 29 -6.78 -9.43 8.99
N PHE A 30 -5.63 -9.06 9.54
CA PHE A 30 -4.39 -9.83 9.43
C PHE A 30 -3.49 -9.55 10.64
N HIS A 31 -2.46 -10.39 10.82
CA HIS A 31 -1.48 -10.19 11.88
C HIS A 31 -0.24 -9.51 11.31
N LEU A 32 0.25 -8.51 12.05
CA LEU A 32 1.52 -7.87 11.76
C LEU A 32 2.50 -8.26 12.85
N GLU A 33 3.63 -8.87 12.48
CA GLU A 33 4.73 -9.06 13.42
C GLU A 33 5.57 -7.79 13.41
N THR A 34 5.50 -7.00 14.47
CA THR A 34 6.23 -5.73 14.56
C THR A 34 7.73 -5.96 14.72
N LEU A 35 8.51 -4.91 14.50
CA LEU A 35 9.97 -4.99 14.65
C LEU A 35 10.38 -5.29 16.11
N GLU A 36 9.51 -4.99 17.07
CA GLU A 36 9.72 -5.28 18.49
C GLU A 36 9.26 -6.67 18.89
N GLY A 37 8.70 -7.45 17.97
CA GLY A 37 8.29 -8.83 18.22
C GLY A 37 6.85 -9.00 18.65
N GLU A 38 6.07 -7.93 18.75
CA GLU A 38 4.63 -8.00 19.01
C GLU A 38 3.89 -8.47 17.78
N VAL A 39 2.73 -9.10 17.97
CA VAL A 39 1.94 -9.62 16.85
C VAL A 39 0.48 -9.16 16.99
N PRO A 40 0.22 -7.84 16.83
CA PRO A 40 -1.16 -7.36 16.91
C PRO A 40 -1.99 -7.82 15.72
N LEU A 41 -3.28 -7.98 15.99
CA LEU A 41 -4.28 -8.18 14.95
C LEU A 41 -4.66 -6.82 14.38
N ILE A 42 -4.53 -6.67 13.07
CA ILE A 42 -4.79 -5.42 12.38
C ILE A 42 -6.12 -5.52 11.63
N ASN A 43 -6.98 -4.55 11.86
CA ASN A 43 -8.27 -4.46 11.17
C ASN A 43 -8.11 -3.56 9.94
N VAL A 44 -8.36 -4.11 8.77
CA VAL A 44 -8.19 -3.40 7.50
C VAL A 44 -9.06 -2.14 7.43
N ALA A 45 -10.24 -2.16 8.05
CA ALA A 45 -11.14 -1.00 8.04
C ALA A 45 -10.54 0.25 8.73
N ASP A 46 -9.52 0.06 9.57
CA ASP A 46 -8.85 1.17 10.28
C ASP A 46 -7.67 1.74 9.49
N LEU A 47 -7.40 1.23 8.30
CA LEU A 47 -6.18 1.53 7.58
C LEU A 47 -6.40 2.49 6.42
N LYS A 48 -5.37 3.28 6.15
CA LYS A 48 -5.20 4.01 4.90
C LYS A 48 -4.68 3.07 3.82
N ALA A 49 -3.56 2.38 4.11
CA ALA A 49 -2.90 1.51 3.15
C ALA A 49 -1.89 0.61 3.85
N VAL A 50 -1.51 -0.48 3.15
CA VAL A 50 -0.44 -1.38 3.57
C VAL A 50 0.65 -1.31 2.51
N PHE A 51 1.84 -0.85 2.91
CA PHE A 51 2.97 -0.65 2.02
C PHE A 51 3.91 -1.84 2.13
N PHE A 52 4.15 -2.52 1.01
CA PHE A 52 5.15 -3.57 0.93
C PHE A 52 6.43 -2.95 0.41
N VAL A 53 7.44 -2.86 1.26
CA VAL A 53 8.60 -1.99 1.04
C VAL A 53 9.89 -2.80 0.87
N LYS A 54 10.87 -2.17 0.22
CA LYS A 54 12.22 -2.72 0.08
C LYS A 54 13.02 -2.52 1.37
N ASP A 55 12.80 -1.40 2.04
CA ASP A 55 13.48 -1.01 3.28
C ASP A 55 12.46 -0.36 4.22
N HIS A 56 12.45 -0.79 5.50
CA HIS A 56 11.53 -0.24 6.50
C HIS A 56 11.75 1.25 6.77
N ASP A 57 12.98 1.73 6.61
CA ASP A 57 13.32 3.13 6.88
C ASP A 57 13.13 4.03 5.66
N GLY A 58 12.78 3.46 4.53
CA GLY A 58 12.62 4.20 3.29
C GLY A 58 13.94 4.60 2.66
N PHE A 59 13.86 5.45 1.63
CA PHE A 59 15.03 5.97 0.93
C PHE A 59 15.11 7.47 1.19
N ASP A 60 16.14 7.90 1.93
CA ASP A 60 16.32 9.30 2.34
C ASP A 60 16.30 10.25 1.14
N GLY A 61 15.53 11.32 1.27
CA GLY A 61 15.47 12.38 0.27
C GLY A 61 14.82 12.00 -1.05
N ARG A 62 14.36 10.76 -1.18
CA ARG A 62 13.74 10.33 -2.41
C ARG A 62 12.24 10.66 -2.42
N ARG A 63 11.79 11.18 -3.55
CA ARG A 63 10.38 11.31 -3.89
C ARG A 63 10.09 10.47 -5.12
N ASP A 64 8.97 9.76 -5.10
CA ASP A 64 8.53 9.02 -6.28
C ASP A 64 8.10 10.00 -7.37
N SER A 65 8.57 9.77 -8.60
CA SER A 65 8.26 10.64 -9.74
C SER A 65 6.95 10.27 -10.41
N TYR A 66 6.56 8.99 -10.32
CA TYR A 66 5.35 8.43 -10.94
C TYR A 66 5.31 8.61 -12.47
N ASP A 67 6.47 8.68 -13.11
CA ASP A 67 6.59 8.90 -14.56
C ASP A 67 6.86 7.63 -15.35
N ASP A 68 7.19 6.53 -14.67
CA ASP A 68 7.58 5.30 -15.36
C ASP A 68 6.38 4.61 -15.99
N VAL A 69 6.64 4.05 -17.18
CA VAL A 69 5.70 3.15 -17.85
C VAL A 69 6.14 1.73 -17.55
N ILE A 70 5.24 0.94 -16.94
CA ILE A 70 5.54 -0.44 -16.54
C ILE A 70 4.69 -1.38 -17.42
N PRO A 71 5.27 -1.98 -18.47
CA PRO A 71 4.52 -2.86 -19.37
C PRO A 71 3.93 -4.06 -18.62
N GLY A 72 2.67 -4.38 -18.92
CA GLY A 72 2.01 -5.54 -18.32
C GLY A 72 1.53 -5.36 -16.89
N ALA A 73 1.73 -4.20 -16.28
CA ALA A 73 1.34 -3.95 -14.90
C ALA A 73 -0.15 -3.60 -14.73
N GLY A 74 -0.88 -3.41 -15.83
CA GLY A 74 -2.31 -3.10 -15.80
C GLY A 74 -2.62 -1.68 -16.24
N ARG A 75 -3.71 -1.14 -15.72
CA ARG A 75 -4.19 0.21 -16.08
C ARG A 75 -3.54 1.25 -15.16
N ARG A 76 -3.20 2.38 -15.75
CA ARG A 76 -2.65 3.51 -14.99
C ARG A 76 -3.76 4.20 -14.20
N MET A 77 -3.49 4.48 -12.95
CA MET A 77 -4.47 5.03 -12.02
C MET A 77 -3.83 6.10 -11.14
N LYS A 78 -4.57 7.16 -10.88
CA LYS A 78 -4.22 8.16 -9.87
C LYS A 78 -5.19 8.01 -8.71
N VAL A 79 -4.63 7.90 -7.51
CA VAL A 79 -5.39 7.80 -6.26
C VAL A 79 -5.14 9.05 -5.44
N THR A 80 -6.21 9.68 -4.96
CA THR A 80 -6.14 10.77 -4.00
C THR A 80 -6.74 10.28 -2.69
N PHE A 81 -5.94 10.29 -1.64
CA PHE A 81 -6.38 9.89 -0.31
C PHE A 81 -7.12 11.03 0.38
N SER A 82 -7.94 10.69 1.38
CA SER A 82 -8.71 11.68 2.15
C SER A 82 -7.81 12.68 2.89
N ASP A 83 -6.55 12.33 3.14
CA ASP A 83 -5.57 13.25 3.75
C ASP A 83 -4.87 14.14 2.72
N GLY A 84 -5.21 14.03 1.46
CA GLY A 84 -4.65 14.85 0.37
C GLY A 84 -3.47 14.24 -0.35
N GLU A 85 -2.92 13.13 0.14
CA GLU A 85 -1.80 12.48 -0.56
C GLU A 85 -2.27 11.89 -1.89
N GLU A 86 -1.43 12.01 -2.92
CA GLU A 86 -1.70 11.47 -4.25
C GLU A 86 -0.66 10.43 -4.61
N MET A 87 -1.09 9.37 -5.27
CA MET A 87 -0.21 8.34 -5.82
C MET A 87 -0.64 7.98 -7.22
N VAL A 88 0.34 7.70 -8.09
CA VAL A 88 0.09 7.20 -9.44
C VAL A 88 0.80 5.87 -9.61
N GLY A 89 0.09 4.90 -10.15
CA GLY A 89 0.63 3.59 -10.38
C GLY A 89 -0.24 2.77 -11.31
N TYR A 90 0.00 1.47 -11.30
CA TYR A 90 -0.69 0.52 -12.17
C TYR A 90 -1.49 -0.46 -11.35
N VAL A 91 -2.71 -0.73 -11.80
CA VAL A 91 -3.64 -1.64 -11.13
C VAL A 91 -4.09 -2.70 -12.12
N SER A 92 -3.88 -3.98 -11.79
CA SER A 92 -4.28 -5.09 -12.65
C SER A 92 -5.67 -5.62 -12.32
N SER A 93 -6.14 -5.42 -11.10
CA SER A 93 -7.42 -5.94 -10.65
C SER A 93 -8.07 -4.95 -9.69
N TYR A 94 -8.94 -4.12 -10.24
CA TYR A 94 -9.71 -3.15 -9.48
C TYR A 94 -11.20 -3.46 -9.58
N SER A 95 -11.88 -3.43 -8.44
CA SER A 95 -13.35 -3.50 -8.40
C SER A 95 -13.84 -2.56 -7.29
N PRO A 96 -14.84 -1.71 -7.57
CA PRO A 96 -15.37 -0.79 -6.56
C PRO A 96 -16.03 -1.49 -5.38
N ASP A 97 -16.38 -2.77 -5.53
CA ASP A 97 -17.03 -3.55 -4.47
C ASP A 97 -16.05 -4.13 -3.46
N ARG A 98 -14.75 -4.05 -3.71
CA ARG A 98 -13.73 -4.64 -2.85
C ARG A 98 -13.29 -3.66 -1.77
N THR A 99 -12.82 -4.20 -0.64
CA THR A 99 -12.26 -3.44 0.47
C THR A 99 -11.06 -2.59 0.03
N GLY A 100 -10.28 -3.10 -0.91
CA GLY A 100 -9.10 -2.40 -1.42
C GLY A 100 -8.54 -3.08 -2.65
N PHE A 101 -7.38 -2.56 -3.09
CA PHE A 101 -6.73 -3.06 -4.30
C PHE A 101 -5.23 -2.81 -4.23
N PHE A 102 -4.47 -3.62 -4.98
CA PHE A 102 -3.02 -3.44 -5.09
C PHE A 102 -2.68 -2.45 -6.20
N LEU A 103 -1.77 -1.54 -5.88
CA LEU A 103 -1.21 -0.59 -6.82
C LEU A 103 0.31 -0.76 -6.84
N VAL A 104 0.88 -0.83 -8.05
CA VAL A 104 2.32 -0.81 -8.25
C VAL A 104 2.70 0.63 -8.61
N PRO A 105 3.52 1.32 -7.80
CA PRO A 105 3.88 2.70 -8.10
C PRO A 105 4.52 2.83 -9.47
N ALA A 106 4.18 3.92 -10.19
CA ALA A 106 4.73 4.21 -11.50
C ALA A 106 6.15 4.79 -11.39
N ASP A 107 6.97 4.19 -10.55
CA ASP A 107 8.36 4.55 -10.31
C ASP A 107 9.12 3.29 -9.89
N LEU A 108 9.92 2.73 -10.79
CA LEU A 108 10.65 1.48 -10.54
C LEU A 108 11.68 1.60 -9.43
N GLY A 109 12.12 2.83 -9.13
CA GLY A 109 13.05 3.08 -8.03
C GLY A 109 12.38 3.34 -6.68
N SER A 110 11.05 3.25 -6.62
CA SER A 110 10.33 3.48 -5.37
C SER A 110 10.73 2.48 -4.29
N ASN A 111 10.73 2.92 -3.03
CA ASN A 111 10.86 2.02 -1.89
C ASN A 111 9.64 1.10 -1.78
N ASN A 112 8.50 1.52 -2.31
CA ASN A 112 7.28 0.72 -2.30
C ASN A 112 7.27 -0.23 -3.48
N GLU A 113 7.34 -1.54 -3.20
CA GLU A 113 7.22 -2.56 -4.26
C GLU A 113 5.79 -2.63 -4.76
N ARG A 114 4.85 -2.59 -3.83
CA ARG A 114 3.41 -2.52 -4.10
C ARG A 114 2.71 -1.98 -2.87
N ILE A 115 1.50 -1.48 -3.07
CA ILE A 115 0.73 -0.88 -1.99
C ILE A 115 -0.68 -1.47 -2.05
N PHE A 116 -1.16 -2.00 -0.93
CA PHE A 116 -2.57 -2.35 -0.82
C PHE A 116 -3.30 -1.11 -0.32
N ILE A 117 -4.10 -0.50 -1.20
CA ILE A 117 -4.83 0.72 -0.89
C ILE A 117 -6.21 0.35 -0.38
N VAL A 118 -6.56 0.84 0.81
CA VAL A 118 -7.87 0.60 1.40
C VAL A 118 -8.85 1.61 0.81
N ALA A 119 -9.88 1.10 0.13
CA ALA A 119 -10.78 1.94 -0.68
C ALA A 119 -11.45 3.03 0.15
N SER A 120 -11.81 2.75 1.41
CA SER A 120 -12.48 3.73 2.27
C SER A 120 -11.59 4.92 2.64
N SER A 121 -10.27 4.82 2.44
CA SER A 121 -9.35 5.92 2.70
C SER A 121 -9.17 6.84 1.49
N CYS A 122 -9.77 6.51 0.37
CA CYS A 122 -9.63 7.26 -0.87
C CYS A 122 -10.73 8.31 -1.01
N GLU A 123 -10.33 9.53 -1.38
CA GLU A 123 -11.27 10.58 -1.74
C GLU A 123 -11.64 10.49 -3.20
N ASP A 124 -10.68 10.12 -4.06
CA ASP A 124 -10.89 10.04 -5.50
C ASP A 124 -9.98 8.99 -6.13
N ILE A 125 -10.50 8.32 -7.15
CA ILE A 125 -9.77 7.35 -7.96
C ILE A 125 -10.02 7.69 -9.42
N GLU A 126 -8.96 7.93 -10.18
CA GLU A 126 -9.05 8.33 -11.57
C GLU A 126 -8.19 7.40 -12.44
N PHE A 127 -8.80 6.78 -13.44
CA PHE A 127 -8.03 6.07 -14.47
C PHE A 127 -7.46 7.06 -15.46
N LEU A 128 -6.19 6.91 -15.75
CA LEU A 128 -5.47 7.83 -16.62
C LEU A 128 -5.33 7.25 -18.03
#